data_67b1893787adad1eb54711199bb681d6
#
_entry.id   67b1893787adad1eb54711199bb681d6
#
_cell.length_a   1.000
_cell.length_b   1.000
_cell.length_c   1.000
_cell.angle_alpha   90.00
_cell.angle_beta   90.00
_cell.angle_gamma   90.00
#
_symmetry.space_group_name_H-M   'P 1'
#
loop_
_entity.id
_entity.type
_entity.pdbx_description
1 polymer ?
#
loop_
_entity_poly.entity_id
_entity_poly.type
_entity_poly.pdbx_seq_one_letter_code
_entity_poly.pdbx_strand_id
1 'polypeptide(L)'
;MLAQIIYAIFHFREYLFPLLQTLGNWSYVLIFAIIFMETGLVVFPFLPGESLIFFTSTIAAVKGSVLDIKILVVVFFLAALIGDTVNFEIGRHLKQLPFFEKHLTEAKLQTGIRFYKRHGGKTVIFGRFIPFIRTFVPLISGTIGMHPHQFAFFNVIGVLLWVIVGSAVGYFFGQVPFVQEHFSQIFIAIALCALVPAMLMAIINFLKRRKENQMR
;
A
#
# COMPACT_ATOMS: atom_id res chain seq x y z
N MET A 1 12.63 -26.71 7.54
CA MET A 1 11.80 -25.51 7.72
C MET A 1 12.26 -24.36 6.81
N LEU A 2 13.53 -23.89 6.92
CA LEU A 2 14.03 -22.79 6.05
C LEU A 2 14.00 -23.14 4.55
N ALA A 3 14.43 -24.35 4.17
CA ALA A 3 14.39 -24.82 2.80
C ALA A 3 12.99 -24.93 2.22
N GLN A 4 11.99 -25.30 3.03
CA GLN A 4 10.58 -25.36 2.63
C GLN A 4 10.00 -23.96 2.42
N ILE A 5 10.39 -22.99 3.25
CA ILE A 5 9.99 -21.58 3.07
C ILE A 5 10.61 -21.03 1.79
N ILE A 6 11.90 -21.28 1.56
CA ILE A 6 12.59 -20.86 0.33
C ILE A 6 11.93 -21.52 -0.89
N TYR A 7 11.65 -22.83 -0.83
CA TYR A 7 10.95 -23.53 -1.91
C TYR A 7 9.58 -22.95 -2.18
N ALA A 8 8.78 -22.68 -1.13
CA ALA A 8 7.45 -22.06 -1.26
C ALA A 8 7.50 -20.65 -1.87
N ILE A 9 8.54 -19.86 -1.57
CA ILE A 9 8.75 -18.55 -2.16
C ILE A 9 9.03 -18.66 -3.66
N PHE A 10 9.90 -19.59 -4.09
CA PHE A 10 10.25 -19.79 -5.50
C PHE A 10 9.11 -20.46 -6.32
N HIS A 11 8.26 -21.25 -5.65
CA HIS A 11 7.12 -21.95 -6.26
C HIS A 11 5.79 -21.34 -5.79
N PHE A 12 5.79 -20.05 -5.50
CA PHE A 12 4.66 -19.32 -4.93
C PHE A 12 3.37 -19.50 -5.75
N ARG A 13 3.47 -19.58 -7.07
CA ARG A 13 2.34 -19.86 -7.96
C ARG A 13 1.65 -21.19 -7.62
N GLU A 14 2.43 -22.24 -7.37
CA GLU A 14 1.90 -23.60 -7.10
C GLU A 14 1.12 -23.67 -5.78
N TYR A 15 1.45 -22.81 -4.82
CA TYR A 15 0.75 -22.72 -3.53
C TYR A 15 -0.41 -21.73 -3.57
N LEU A 16 -0.24 -20.62 -4.27
CA LEU A 16 -1.24 -19.56 -4.28
C LEU A 16 -2.49 -19.94 -5.10
N PHE A 17 -2.31 -20.55 -6.26
CA PHE A 17 -3.45 -20.94 -7.09
C PHE A 17 -4.43 -21.89 -6.38
N PRO A 18 -3.99 -23.02 -5.78
CA PRO A 18 -4.86 -23.88 -4.98
C PRO A 18 -5.48 -23.15 -3.79
N LEU A 19 -4.71 -22.29 -3.12
CA LEU A 19 -5.22 -21.48 -2.00
C LEU A 19 -6.37 -20.57 -2.45
N LEU A 20 -6.19 -19.85 -3.55
CA LEU A 20 -7.25 -18.99 -4.10
C LEU A 20 -8.46 -19.80 -4.57
N GLN A 21 -8.25 -21.00 -5.14
CA GLN A 21 -9.32 -21.90 -5.51
C GLN A 21 -10.10 -22.40 -4.28
N THR A 22 -9.39 -22.73 -3.21
CA THR A 22 -10.02 -23.21 -1.96
C THR A 22 -10.79 -22.08 -1.28
N LEU A 23 -10.24 -20.87 -1.27
CA LEU A 23 -10.88 -19.69 -0.69
C LEU A 23 -12.05 -19.18 -1.53
N GLY A 24 -12.05 -19.42 -2.86
CA GLY A 24 -13.10 -18.91 -3.74
C GLY A 24 -13.38 -17.43 -3.53
N ASN A 25 -14.63 -17.08 -3.24
CA ASN A 25 -15.03 -15.67 -3.01
C ASN A 25 -14.41 -15.04 -1.76
N TRP A 26 -13.96 -15.82 -0.77
CA TRP A 26 -13.25 -15.32 0.40
C TRP A 26 -11.90 -14.68 0.06
N SER A 27 -11.33 -15.01 -1.09
CA SER A 27 -10.11 -14.35 -1.60
C SER A 27 -10.29 -12.84 -1.71
N TYR A 28 -11.45 -12.36 -2.16
CA TYR A 28 -11.74 -10.94 -2.26
C TYR A 28 -11.83 -10.26 -0.89
N VAL A 29 -12.38 -10.95 0.10
CA VAL A 29 -12.47 -10.45 1.48
C VAL A 29 -11.07 -10.33 2.10
N LEU A 30 -10.22 -11.33 1.87
CA LEU A 30 -8.83 -11.30 2.33
C LEU A 30 -8.03 -10.16 1.68
N ILE A 31 -8.16 -10.00 0.36
CA ILE A 31 -7.53 -8.93 -0.40
C ILE A 31 -8.01 -7.56 0.10
N PHE A 32 -9.33 -7.40 0.29
CA PHE A 32 -9.91 -6.20 0.88
C PHE A 32 -9.29 -5.88 2.23
N ALA A 33 -9.25 -6.87 3.14
CA ALA A 33 -8.74 -6.69 4.49
C ALA A 33 -7.26 -6.27 4.50
N ILE A 34 -6.43 -6.88 3.64
CA ILE A 34 -5.00 -6.54 3.56
C ILE A 34 -4.81 -5.10 3.08
N ILE A 35 -5.48 -4.69 1.99
CA ILE A 35 -5.37 -3.33 1.46
C ILE A 35 -5.96 -2.31 2.43
N PHE A 36 -7.09 -2.62 3.06
CA PHE A 36 -7.69 -1.77 4.08
C PHE A 36 -6.75 -1.56 5.28
N MET A 37 -6.12 -2.62 5.78
CA MET A 37 -5.17 -2.52 6.89
C MET A 37 -3.95 -1.69 6.52
N GLU A 38 -3.43 -1.85 5.32
CA GLU A 38 -2.27 -1.09 4.84
C GLU A 38 -2.57 0.40 4.70
N THR A 39 -3.72 0.74 4.12
CA THR A 39 -4.08 2.14 3.85
C THR A 39 -4.68 2.84 5.07
N GLY A 40 -5.47 2.11 5.86
CA GLY A 40 -6.21 2.66 7.01
C GLY A 40 -5.40 2.71 8.30
N LEU A 41 -4.50 1.75 8.50
CA LEU A 41 -3.70 1.66 9.71
C LEU A 41 -2.25 2.07 9.41
N VAL A 42 -1.87 3.27 9.79
CA VAL A 42 -0.49 3.83 9.63
C VAL A 42 0.58 2.95 10.28
N VAL A 43 0.18 1.99 11.11
CA VAL A 43 1.06 1.09 11.87
C VAL A 43 1.76 0.05 10.97
N PHE A 44 1.19 -0.25 9.80
CA PHE A 44 1.70 -1.27 8.88
C PHE A 44 2.11 -0.73 7.49
N PRO A 45 3.00 0.28 7.41
CA PRO A 45 3.40 0.87 6.13
C PRO A 45 4.23 -0.10 5.27
N PHE A 46 4.46 -1.31 5.74
CA PHE A 46 5.28 -2.34 5.07
C PHE A 46 4.46 -3.45 4.43
N LEU A 47 3.11 -3.41 4.49
CA LEU A 47 2.32 -4.37 3.73
C LEU A 47 2.43 -4.01 2.24
N PRO A 48 2.65 -5.03 1.38
CA PRO A 48 2.91 -4.79 -0.04
C PRO A 48 1.61 -4.64 -0.87
N GLY A 49 0.80 -3.62 -0.59
CA GLY A 49 -0.49 -3.44 -1.27
C GLY A 49 -0.37 -3.15 -2.76
N GLU A 50 0.66 -2.36 -3.16
CA GLU A 50 0.93 -2.17 -4.59
C GLU A 50 1.28 -3.48 -5.28
N SER A 51 2.12 -4.29 -4.63
CA SER A 51 2.48 -5.61 -5.14
C SER A 51 1.26 -6.53 -5.17
N LEU A 52 0.36 -6.43 -4.19
CA LEU A 52 -0.86 -7.24 -4.12
C LEU A 52 -1.82 -6.88 -5.26
N ILE A 53 -2.05 -5.58 -5.55
CA ILE A 53 -2.88 -5.15 -6.69
C ILE A 53 -2.28 -5.66 -8.00
N PHE A 54 -0.99 -5.40 -8.23
CA PHE A 54 -0.31 -5.87 -9.42
C PHE A 54 -0.44 -7.38 -9.57
N PHE A 55 -0.15 -8.11 -8.53
CA PHE A 55 -0.08 -9.56 -8.50
C PHE A 55 -1.45 -10.22 -8.72
N THR A 56 -2.48 -9.82 -7.97
CA THR A 56 -3.82 -10.39 -8.11
C THR A 56 -4.46 -10.01 -9.44
N SER A 57 -4.14 -8.82 -9.99
CA SER A 57 -4.55 -8.45 -11.35
C SER A 57 -3.84 -9.28 -12.42
N THR A 58 -2.55 -9.62 -12.21
CA THR A 58 -1.80 -10.54 -13.08
C THR A 58 -2.42 -11.93 -13.07
N ILE A 59 -2.81 -12.45 -11.88
CA ILE A 59 -3.51 -13.73 -11.77
C ILE A 59 -4.85 -13.68 -12.49
N ALA A 60 -5.63 -12.62 -12.32
CA ALA A 60 -6.93 -12.44 -12.95
C ALA A 60 -6.85 -12.45 -14.49
N ALA A 61 -5.69 -12.14 -15.06
CA ALA A 61 -5.46 -12.17 -16.51
C ALA A 61 -5.22 -13.59 -17.07
N VAL A 62 -4.91 -14.56 -16.21
CA VAL A 62 -4.64 -15.95 -16.61
C VAL A 62 -5.96 -16.67 -16.89
N LYS A 63 -6.05 -17.38 -18.03
CA LYS A 63 -7.23 -18.19 -18.38
C LYS A 63 -7.52 -19.23 -17.28
N GLY A 64 -8.78 -19.32 -16.87
CA GLY A 64 -9.22 -20.23 -15.80
C GLY A 64 -8.95 -19.71 -14.39
N SER A 65 -8.57 -18.43 -14.24
CA SER A 65 -8.46 -17.80 -12.93
C SER A 65 -9.78 -17.77 -12.18
N VAL A 66 -9.71 -17.96 -10.87
CA VAL A 66 -10.85 -17.77 -9.94
C VAL A 66 -11.13 -16.29 -9.66
N LEU A 67 -10.16 -15.40 -9.98
CA LEU A 67 -10.28 -13.97 -9.76
C LEU A 67 -10.78 -13.26 -11.01
N ASP A 68 -11.82 -12.44 -10.85
CA ASP A 68 -12.32 -11.54 -11.90
C ASP A 68 -11.75 -10.14 -11.68
N ILE A 69 -11.13 -9.58 -12.72
CA ILE A 69 -10.51 -8.25 -12.66
C ILE A 69 -11.51 -7.15 -12.32
N LYS A 70 -12.77 -7.27 -12.77
CA LYS A 70 -13.80 -6.26 -12.51
C LYS A 70 -14.15 -6.22 -11.02
N ILE A 71 -14.28 -7.39 -10.40
CA ILE A 71 -14.54 -7.50 -8.95
C ILE A 71 -13.32 -7.00 -8.17
N LEU A 72 -12.11 -7.36 -8.59
CA LEU A 72 -10.88 -6.88 -7.96
C LEU A 72 -10.77 -5.37 -7.96
N VAL A 73 -11.04 -4.71 -9.09
CA VAL A 73 -11.01 -3.24 -9.18
C VAL A 73 -11.96 -2.59 -8.18
N VAL A 74 -13.18 -3.14 -8.03
CA VAL A 74 -14.14 -2.65 -7.04
C VAL A 74 -13.64 -2.88 -5.61
N VAL A 75 -13.10 -4.06 -5.33
CA VAL A 75 -12.53 -4.43 -4.02
C VAL A 75 -11.37 -3.51 -3.65
N PHE A 76 -10.42 -3.27 -4.56
CA PHE A 76 -9.30 -2.37 -4.34
C PHE A 76 -9.77 -0.94 -4.09
N PHE A 77 -10.72 -0.47 -4.91
CA PHE A 77 -11.26 0.87 -4.80
C PHE A 77 -11.93 1.08 -3.43
N LEU A 78 -12.81 0.18 -3.02
CA LEU A 78 -13.52 0.29 -1.76
C LEU A 78 -12.56 0.15 -0.56
N ALA A 79 -11.64 -0.81 -0.59
CA ALA A 79 -10.68 -1.02 0.49
C ALA A 79 -9.78 0.20 0.71
N ALA A 80 -9.25 0.77 -0.37
CA ALA A 80 -8.40 1.94 -0.31
C ALA A 80 -9.18 3.20 0.09
N LEU A 81 -10.38 3.40 -0.47
CA LEU A 81 -11.23 4.56 -0.17
C LEU A 81 -11.63 4.59 1.31
N ILE A 82 -12.09 3.46 1.84
CA ILE A 82 -12.51 3.33 3.23
C ILE A 82 -11.28 3.45 4.15
N GLY A 83 -10.17 2.78 3.81
CA GLY A 83 -8.92 2.86 4.55
C GLY A 83 -8.41 4.28 4.70
N ASP A 84 -8.32 5.03 3.59
CA ASP A 84 -7.88 6.42 3.63
C ASP A 84 -8.83 7.33 4.42
N THR A 85 -10.13 7.06 4.34
CA THR A 85 -11.13 7.82 5.10
C THR A 85 -10.96 7.60 6.59
N VAL A 86 -10.73 6.36 7.01
CA VAL A 86 -10.41 6.02 8.42
C VAL A 86 -9.13 6.71 8.86
N ASN A 87 -8.08 6.64 8.03
CA ASN A 87 -6.79 7.26 8.29
C ASN A 87 -6.90 8.80 8.41
N PHE A 88 -7.70 9.42 7.54
CA PHE A 88 -8.01 10.85 7.60
C PHE A 88 -8.74 11.22 8.90
N GLU A 89 -9.74 10.44 9.32
CA GLU A 89 -10.46 10.69 10.57
C GLU A 89 -9.57 10.49 11.79
N ILE A 90 -8.70 9.48 11.79
CA ILE A 90 -7.66 9.33 12.81
C ILE A 90 -6.82 10.63 12.86
N GLY A 91 -6.38 11.15 11.71
CA GLY A 91 -5.64 12.41 11.62
C GLY A 91 -6.37 13.60 12.23
N ARG A 92 -7.67 13.72 12.02
CA ARG A 92 -8.51 14.79 12.59
C ARG A 92 -8.57 14.75 14.12
N HIS A 93 -8.63 13.54 14.69
CA HIS A 93 -8.73 13.35 16.13
C HIS A 93 -7.37 13.33 16.83
N LEU A 94 -6.27 13.12 16.10
CA LEU A 94 -4.91 13.10 16.64
C LEU A 94 -4.51 14.39 17.36
N LYS A 95 -5.03 15.54 16.92
CA LYS A 95 -4.82 16.83 17.59
C LYS A 95 -5.33 16.86 19.03
N GLN A 96 -6.23 15.95 19.39
CA GLN A 96 -6.86 15.88 20.72
C GLN A 96 -6.12 14.92 21.67
N LEU A 97 -5.12 14.18 21.17
CA LEU A 97 -4.39 13.19 21.96
C LEU A 97 -3.02 13.70 22.36
N PRO A 98 -2.77 13.98 23.67
CA PRO A 98 -1.49 14.53 24.14
C PRO A 98 -0.27 13.62 23.88
N PHE A 99 -0.49 12.34 23.60
CA PHE A 99 0.56 11.38 23.27
C PHE A 99 1.19 11.61 21.88
N PHE A 100 0.43 12.14 20.93
CA PHE A 100 0.91 12.36 19.56
C PHE A 100 1.66 13.66 19.36
N GLU A 101 1.41 14.66 20.18
CA GLU A 101 2.17 15.92 20.20
C GLU A 101 3.69 15.68 20.40
N LYS A 102 4.03 14.60 21.13
CA LYS A 102 5.40 14.24 21.48
C LYS A 102 6.13 13.36 20.43
N HIS A 103 5.40 12.66 19.55
CA HIS A 103 5.96 11.65 18.64
C HIS A 103 5.87 12.01 17.15
N LEU A 104 4.93 12.87 16.74
CA LEU A 104 4.99 13.47 15.43
C LEU A 104 6.03 14.59 15.44
N THR A 105 7.25 14.26 15.06
CA THR A 105 8.32 15.24 14.95
C THR A 105 7.79 16.41 14.09
N GLU A 106 7.73 17.61 14.68
CA GLU A 106 7.25 18.84 14.01
C GLU A 106 7.82 19.00 12.59
N ALA A 107 9.06 18.57 12.36
CA ALA A 107 9.72 18.63 11.07
C ALA A 107 9.02 17.80 9.97
N LYS A 108 8.47 16.61 10.29
CA LYS A 108 7.75 15.77 9.32
C LYS A 108 6.38 16.35 9.04
N LEU A 109 5.72 16.85 10.08
CA LEU A 109 4.42 17.53 9.95
C LEU A 109 4.55 18.80 9.12
N GLN A 110 5.57 19.63 9.40
CA GLN A 110 5.83 20.87 8.67
C GLN A 110 6.17 20.65 7.19
N THR A 111 6.81 19.53 6.85
CA THR A 111 7.08 19.20 5.46
C THR A 111 5.78 18.87 4.72
N GLY A 112 4.89 18.08 5.33
CA GLY A 112 3.57 17.79 4.78
C GLY A 112 2.68 19.02 4.66
N ILE A 113 2.67 19.87 5.70
CA ILE A 113 1.94 21.14 5.71
C ILE A 113 2.44 22.08 4.62
N ARG A 114 3.75 22.23 4.43
CA ARG A 114 4.34 23.06 3.35
C ARG A 114 3.95 22.53 1.99
N PHE A 115 4.00 21.21 1.79
CA PHE A 115 3.60 20.58 0.53
C PHE A 115 2.11 20.79 0.24
N TYR A 116 1.26 20.63 1.27
CA TYR A 116 -0.17 20.89 1.15
C TYR A 116 -0.48 22.36 0.87
N LYS A 117 0.15 23.31 1.57
CA LYS A 117 -0.02 24.76 1.35
C LYS A 117 0.34 25.17 -0.08
N ARG A 118 1.32 24.48 -0.69
CA ARG A 118 1.78 24.77 -2.06
C ARG A 118 0.89 24.13 -3.13
N HIS A 119 0.34 22.93 -2.90
CA HIS A 119 -0.35 22.13 -3.92
C HIS A 119 -1.85 21.93 -3.63
N GLY A 120 -2.31 22.30 -2.43
CA GLY A 120 -3.71 22.16 -2.01
C GLY A 120 -4.18 20.70 -2.03
N GLY A 121 -5.46 20.49 -2.33
CA GLY A 121 -6.07 19.17 -2.39
C GLY A 121 -5.46 18.20 -3.42
N LYS A 122 -4.76 18.73 -4.44
CA LYS A 122 -4.04 17.91 -5.44
C LYS A 122 -2.95 17.03 -4.79
N THR A 123 -2.47 17.41 -3.60
CA THR A 123 -1.53 16.62 -2.79
C THR A 123 -2.08 15.23 -2.49
N VAL A 124 -3.39 15.10 -2.28
CA VAL A 124 -4.07 13.82 -2.00
C VAL A 124 -3.97 12.90 -3.21
N ILE A 125 -4.11 13.43 -4.44
CA ILE A 125 -4.00 12.64 -5.67
C ILE A 125 -2.55 12.23 -5.91
N PHE A 126 -1.63 13.20 -6.00
CA PHE A 126 -0.24 12.93 -6.41
C PHE A 126 0.58 12.24 -5.32
N GLY A 127 0.32 12.53 -4.05
CA GLY A 127 0.98 11.89 -2.92
C GLY A 127 0.76 10.37 -2.88
N ARG A 128 -0.33 9.89 -3.47
CA ARG A 128 -0.66 8.47 -3.54
C ARG A 128 0.30 7.66 -4.42
N PHE A 129 0.90 8.28 -5.42
CA PHE A 129 1.86 7.63 -6.33
C PHE A 129 3.28 7.58 -5.76
N ILE A 130 3.52 8.20 -4.60
CA ILE A 130 4.83 8.19 -3.96
C ILE A 130 4.80 7.19 -2.80
N PRO A 131 5.59 6.11 -2.87
CA PRO A 131 5.70 5.15 -1.79
C PRO A 131 6.00 5.83 -0.45
N PHE A 132 5.47 5.33 0.64
CA PHE A 132 5.52 5.89 1.99
C PHE A 132 4.73 7.21 2.19
N ILE A 133 4.71 8.12 1.21
CA ILE A 133 3.96 9.39 1.35
C ILE A 133 2.47 9.10 1.33
N ARG A 134 2.02 8.15 0.53
CA ARG A 134 0.60 7.83 0.34
C ARG A 134 -0.14 7.50 1.64
N THR A 135 0.49 6.76 2.57
CA THR A 135 -0.12 6.40 3.86
C THR A 135 -0.19 7.57 4.83
N PHE A 136 0.71 8.54 4.68
CA PHE A 136 0.75 9.73 5.54
C PHE A 136 -0.12 10.88 5.02
N VAL A 137 -0.42 10.93 3.72
CA VAL A 137 -1.20 12.02 3.13
C VAL A 137 -2.59 12.14 3.74
N PRO A 138 -3.41 11.08 3.88
CA PRO A 138 -4.70 11.16 4.54
C PRO A 138 -4.58 11.64 6.00
N LEU A 139 -3.64 11.07 6.75
CA LEU A 139 -3.36 11.43 8.13
C LEU A 139 -3.04 12.91 8.28
N ILE A 140 -2.07 13.39 7.47
CA ILE A 140 -1.64 14.79 7.48
C ILE A 140 -2.81 15.70 7.08
N SER A 141 -3.57 15.33 6.04
CA SER A 141 -4.73 16.11 5.59
C SER A 141 -5.76 16.27 6.71
N GLY A 142 -6.02 15.22 7.49
CA GLY A 142 -6.87 15.28 8.67
C GLY A 142 -6.28 16.18 9.75
N THR A 143 -4.98 16.01 10.07
CA THR A 143 -4.30 16.77 11.12
C THR A 143 -4.23 18.27 10.83
N ILE A 144 -4.04 18.69 9.57
CA ILE A 144 -4.02 20.12 9.19
C ILE A 144 -5.41 20.73 9.10
N GLY A 145 -6.49 19.94 9.28
CA GLY A 145 -7.87 20.42 9.28
C GLY A 145 -8.44 20.60 7.88
N MET A 146 -8.01 19.80 6.90
CA MET A 146 -8.66 19.78 5.58
C MET A 146 -10.15 19.45 5.70
N HIS A 147 -11.01 20.12 4.92
CA HIS A 147 -12.43 19.89 4.97
C HIS A 147 -12.77 18.46 4.46
N PRO A 148 -13.61 17.67 5.17
CA PRO A 148 -13.88 16.27 4.81
C PRO A 148 -14.37 16.07 3.38
N HIS A 149 -15.29 16.92 2.90
CA HIS A 149 -15.79 16.83 1.54
C HIS A 149 -14.70 17.09 0.48
N GLN A 150 -13.80 18.03 0.77
CA GLN A 150 -12.68 18.32 -0.11
C GLN A 150 -11.71 17.13 -0.13
N PHE A 151 -11.39 16.55 1.04
CA PHE A 151 -10.59 15.33 1.11
C PHE A 151 -11.24 14.19 0.33
N ALA A 152 -12.52 13.90 0.59
CA ALA A 152 -13.24 12.82 -0.07
C ALA A 152 -13.22 12.96 -1.61
N PHE A 153 -13.44 14.17 -2.13
CA PHE A 153 -13.40 14.43 -3.58
C PHE A 153 -12.03 14.09 -4.19
N PHE A 154 -10.93 14.59 -3.62
CA PHE A 154 -9.60 14.33 -4.14
C PHE A 154 -9.17 12.87 -3.88
N ASN A 155 -9.62 12.27 -2.77
CA ASN A 155 -9.34 10.88 -2.45
C ASN A 155 -10.00 9.93 -3.45
N VAL A 156 -11.26 10.12 -3.78
CA VAL A 156 -11.98 9.32 -4.80
C VAL A 156 -11.22 9.34 -6.13
N ILE A 157 -10.81 10.53 -6.60
CA ILE A 157 -10.05 10.66 -7.84
C ILE A 157 -8.69 9.96 -7.74
N GLY A 158 -7.97 10.20 -6.65
CA GLY A 158 -6.65 9.60 -6.44
C GLY A 158 -6.69 8.09 -6.35
N VAL A 159 -7.66 7.53 -5.59
CA VAL A 159 -7.86 6.07 -5.46
C VAL A 159 -8.22 5.47 -6.82
N LEU A 160 -9.16 6.09 -7.54
CA LEU A 160 -9.60 5.59 -8.84
C LEU A 160 -8.44 5.51 -9.84
N LEU A 161 -7.66 6.58 -9.96
CA LEU A 161 -6.49 6.61 -10.85
C LEU A 161 -5.46 5.54 -10.45
N TRP A 162 -5.15 5.42 -9.17
CA TRP A 162 -4.18 4.47 -8.68
C TRP A 162 -4.62 3.02 -8.90
N VAL A 163 -5.89 2.69 -8.63
CA VAL A 163 -6.45 1.35 -8.85
C VAL A 163 -6.47 1.02 -10.34
N ILE A 164 -6.92 1.95 -11.19
CA ILE A 164 -6.96 1.71 -12.65
C ILE A 164 -5.55 1.47 -13.19
N VAL A 165 -4.59 2.33 -12.85
CA VAL A 165 -3.21 2.20 -13.33
C VAL A 165 -2.59 0.90 -12.81
N GLY A 166 -2.67 0.61 -11.52
CA GLY A 166 -2.09 -0.59 -10.91
C GLY A 166 -2.73 -1.88 -11.47
N SER A 167 -4.05 -1.91 -11.57
CA SER A 167 -4.77 -3.06 -12.12
C SER A 167 -4.52 -3.26 -13.60
N ALA A 168 -4.49 -2.18 -14.40
CA ALA A 168 -4.21 -2.26 -15.83
C ALA A 168 -2.79 -2.79 -16.07
N VAL A 169 -1.79 -2.21 -15.39
CA VAL A 169 -0.41 -2.68 -15.50
C VAL A 169 -0.31 -4.16 -15.12
N GLY A 170 -0.87 -4.58 -13.99
CA GLY A 170 -0.85 -5.98 -13.57
C GLY A 170 -1.57 -6.91 -14.56
N TYR A 171 -2.75 -6.51 -15.03
CA TYR A 171 -3.55 -7.31 -15.95
C TYR A 171 -2.89 -7.49 -17.33
N PHE A 172 -2.36 -6.41 -17.93
CA PHE A 172 -1.67 -6.51 -19.22
C PHE A 172 -0.35 -7.27 -19.09
N PHE A 173 0.40 -7.08 -18.02
CA PHE A 173 1.60 -7.87 -17.74
C PHE A 173 1.28 -9.37 -17.62
N GLY A 174 0.15 -9.73 -16.96
CA GLY A 174 -0.29 -11.11 -16.81
C GLY A 174 -0.64 -11.82 -18.13
N GLN A 175 -0.88 -11.07 -19.21
CA GLN A 175 -1.14 -11.64 -20.54
C GLN A 175 0.15 -11.96 -21.31
N VAL A 176 1.30 -11.45 -20.89
CA VAL A 176 2.58 -11.69 -21.57
C VAL A 176 3.08 -13.10 -21.28
N PRO A 177 3.32 -13.96 -22.30
CA PRO A 177 3.76 -15.35 -22.11
C PRO A 177 5.01 -15.46 -21.24
N PHE A 178 5.99 -14.61 -21.46
CA PHE A 178 7.23 -14.56 -20.66
C PHE A 178 6.96 -14.33 -19.17
N VAL A 179 5.98 -13.48 -18.84
CA VAL A 179 5.60 -13.21 -17.44
C VAL A 179 4.93 -14.42 -16.83
N GLN A 180 4.12 -15.15 -17.59
CA GLN A 180 3.46 -16.37 -17.11
C GLN A 180 4.45 -17.50 -16.85
N GLU A 181 5.48 -17.62 -17.68
CA GLU A 181 6.55 -18.62 -17.53
C GLU A 181 7.49 -18.29 -16.34
N HIS A 182 7.79 -17.00 -16.14
CA HIS A 182 8.73 -16.54 -15.11
C HIS A 182 8.01 -15.85 -13.92
N PHE A 183 6.75 -16.19 -13.70
CA PHE A 183 5.88 -15.52 -12.74
C PHE A 183 6.49 -15.42 -11.33
N SER A 184 7.03 -16.54 -10.80
CA SER A 184 7.63 -16.59 -9.47
C SER A 184 8.87 -15.71 -9.35
N GLN A 185 9.74 -15.72 -10.37
CA GLN A 185 10.96 -14.92 -10.38
C GLN A 185 10.66 -13.42 -10.44
N ILE A 186 9.70 -13.03 -11.28
CA ILE A 186 9.25 -11.63 -11.41
C ILE A 186 8.63 -11.15 -10.10
N PHE A 187 7.79 -11.99 -9.48
CA PHE A 187 7.19 -11.67 -8.19
C PHE A 187 8.24 -11.46 -7.10
N ILE A 188 9.21 -12.36 -6.98
CA ILE A 188 10.32 -12.24 -6.03
C ILE A 188 11.13 -10.97 -6.29
N ALA A 189 11.42 -10.66 -7.56
CA ALA A 189 12.15 -9.45 -7.93
C ALA A 189 11.38 -8.18 -7.49
N ILE A 190 10.08 -8.11 -7.75
CA ILE A 190 9.22 -6.98 -7.33
C ILE A 190 9.17 -6.88 -5.80
N ALA A 191 8.98 -8.01 -5.09
CA ALA A 191 8.95 -8.03 -3.64
C ALA A 191 10.30 -7.58 -3.03
N LEU A 192 11.41 -8.03 -3.59
CA LEU A 192 12.75 -7.59 -3.16
C LEU A 192 12.97 -6.11 -3.45
N CYS A 193 12.60 -5.61 -4.63
CA CYS A 193 12.67 -4.18 -4.96
C CYS A 193 11.84 -3.31 -4.00
N ALA A 194 10.73 -3.81 -3.49
CA ALA A 194 9.91 -3.11 -2.50
C ALA A 194 10.51 -3.18 -1.08
N LEU A 195 11.05 -4.33 -0.69
CA LEU A 195 11.57 -4.57 0.67
C LEU A 195 12.97 -4.00 0.90
N VAL A 196 13.86 -4.04 -0.11
CA VAL A 196 15.25 -3.59 0.02
C VAL A 196 15.37 -2.13 0.46
N PRO A 197 14.66 -1.16 -0.13
CA PRO A 197 14.71 0.23 0.33
C PRO A 197 14.20 0.40 1.76
N ALA A 198 13.15 -0.33 2.14
CA ALA A 198 12.60 -0.29 3.49
C ALA A 198 13.59 -0.83 4.53
N MET A 199 14.23 -1.95 4.23
CA MET A 199 15.28 -2.53 5.08
C MET A 199 16.50 -1.62 5.19
N LEU A 200 16.97 -1.04 4.09
CA LEU A 200 18.10 -0.11 4.08
C LEU A 200 17.80 1.11 4.95
N MET A 201 16.61 1.71 4.83
CA MET A 201 16.21 2.83 5.69
C MET A 201 16.12 2.43 7.17
N ALA A 202 15.60 1.25 7.48
CA ALA A 202 15.53 0.75 8.84
C ALA A 202 16.93 0.55 9.43
N ILE A 203 17.86 -0.03 8.67
CA ILE A 203 19.26 -0.24 9.08
C ILE A 203 19.97 1.10 9.28
N ILE A 204 19.85 2.04 8.33
CA ILE A 204 20.47 3.37 8.45
C ILE A 204 19.95 4.10 9.68
N ASN A 205 18.65 4.07 9.94
CA ASN A 205 18.05 4.70 11.12
C ASN A 205 18.51 4.02 12.43
N PHE A 206 18.63 2.70 12.43
CA PHE A 206 19.14 1.96 13.58
C PHE A 206 20.60 2.31 13.89
N LEU A 207 21.45 2.39 12.86
CA LEU A 207 22.87 2.75 13.00
C LEU A 207 23.04 4.22 13.46
N LYS A 208 22.22 5.15 12.97
CA LYS A 208 22.21 6.55 13.43
C LYS A 208 21.87 6.64 14.91
N ARG A 209 20.79 5.97 15.35
CA ARG A 209 20.40 5.95 16.76
C ARG A 209 21.49 5.37 17.67
N ARG A 210 22.20 4.36 17.21
CA ARG A 210 23.29 3.74 17.98
C ARG A 210 24.48 4.69 18.14
N LYS A 211 24.81 5.48 17.10
CA LYS A 211 25.84 6.52 17.15
C LYS A 211 25.48 7.69 18.09
N GLU A 212 24.24 8.13 18.09
CA GLU A 212 23.77 9.19 18.99
C GLU A 212 23.78 8.75 20.47
N ASN A 213 23.48 7.48 20.75
CA ASN A 213 23.54 6.94 22.12
C ASN A 213 24.97 6.67 22.63
N GLN A 214 25.97 6.58 21.76
CA GLN A 214 27.39 6.44 22.15
C GLN A 214 28.10 7.78 22.38
N MET A 215 27.50 8.88 21.94
CA MET A 215 28.03 10.24 22.12
C MET A 215 27.39 11.00 23.31
N ARG A 216 26.47 10.33 24.04
CA ARG A 216 25.91 10.80 25.32
C ARG A 216 26.50 10.01 26.48
#